data_4fb6fafee0e2b925e3134e976d795f46
#
_entry.id   4fb6fafee0e2b925e3134e976d795f46
#
_cell.length_a   1.000
_cell.length_b   1.000
_cell.length_c   1.000
_cell.angle_alpha   90.00
_cell.angle_beta   90.00
_cell.angle_gamma   90.00
#
_symmetry.space_group_name_H-M   'P 1'
#
loop_
_entity.id
_entity.type
_entity.pdbx_description
1 polymer ?
#
loop_
_entity_poly.entity_id
_entity_poly.type
_entity_poly.pdbx_seq_one_letter_code
_entity_poly.pdbx_strand_id
1 'polypeptide(L)'
;VWNSIPAQLAKENKKFVFAVVKQGARAAEYEKAIQWLVDAGIIYKVCRISKPKEPLQFYTDTMCYKVFMMDVGLLAGMGGARSKAMLLGMEVFSEFKGAFTENYVMSQIKSLEKYDGMDNNIFYYSKDSSPLEVDLVVQGRDRVIPVEVKAEHNVRSKSLSTFVKQEFGDYGLKGLRCSMLSFASQDWMDNIPLYAVEAYFNSAGLGTGE
;
A
#
# COMPACT_ATOMS: atom_id res chain seq x y z
N VAL A 1 -7.43 18.76 -1.22
CA VAL A 1 -7.16 17.31 -1.15
C VAL A 1 -6.41 16.86 -2.38
N TRP A 2 -7.01 16.93 -3.57
CA TRP A 2 -6.41 16.45 -4.82
C TRP A 2 -4.93 16.83 -4.97
N ASN A 3 -4.62 18.11 -5.00
CA ASN A 3 -3.26 18.62 -5.18
C ASN A 3 -2.27 18.24 -4.08
N SER A 4 -2.74 17.75 -2.93
CA SER A 4 -1.87 17.32 -1.82
C SER A 4 -1.45 15.85 -1.90
N ILE A 5 -2.07 15.03 -2.75
CA ILE A 5 -1.83 13.58 -2.80
C ILE A 5 -0.36 13.24 -3.08
N PRO A 6 0.33 13.82 -4.06
CA PRO A 6 1.75 13.52 -4.27
C PRO A 6 2.61 13.80 -3.03
N ALA A 7 2.36 14.93 -2.35
CA ALA A 7 3.06 15.30 -1.12
C ALA A 7 2.70 14.39 0.08
N GLN A 8 1.52 13.79 0.10
CA GLN A 8 1.14 12.79 1.12
C GLN A 8 1.94 11.49 0.92
N LEU A 9 2.03 11.01 -0.32
CA LEU A 9 2.73 9.77 -0.68
C LEU A 9 4.25 9.88 -0.60
N ALA A 10 4.80 11.08 -0.73
CA ALA A 10 6.24 11.34 -0.66
C ALA A 10 6.81 11.27 0.77
N LYS A 11 5.97 11.25 1.80
CA LYS A 11 6.43 11.21 3.20
C LYS A 11 6.86 9.81 3.61
N GLU A 12 7.79 9.72 4.56
CA GLU A 12 8.18 8.45 5.20
C GLU A 12 6.97 7.77 5.86
N ASN A 13 6.22 8.54 6.66
CA ASN A 13 4.94 8.11 7.20
C ASN A 13 3.82 8.58 6.27
N LYS A 14 3.30 7.67 5.46
CA LYS A 14 2.29 7.94 4.42
C LYS A 14 0.86 8.09 4.97
N LYS A 15 0.66 8.07 6.29
CA LYS A 15 -0.63 8.40 6.90
C LYS A 15 -1.10 9.77 6.39
N PHE A 16 -2.37 9.84 5.97
CA PHE A 16 -2.94 11.08 5.47
C PHE A 16 -2.93 12.18 6.55
N VAL A 17 -2.34 13.32 6.24
CA VAL A 17 -2.19 14.45 7.15
C VAL A 17 -2.93 15.66 6.61
N PHE A 18 -4.00 16.08 7.26
CA PHE A 18 -4.83 17.21 6.81
C PHE A 18 -4.07 18.53 6.74
N ALA A 19 -3.08 18.75 7.61
CA ALA A 19 -2.24 19.94 7.56
C ALA A 19 -1.44 20.10 6.26
N VAL A 20 -1.24 19.02 5.49
CA VAL A 20 -0.61 19.07 4.15
C VAL A 20 -1.59 19.60 3.11
N VAL A 21 -2.89 19.45 3.31
CA VAL A 21 -3.90 20.06 2.45
C VAL A 21 -3.95 21.57 2.68
N LYS A 22 -4.02 21.96 3.96
CA LYS A 22 -4.01 23.35 4.40
C LYS A 22 -3.59 23.40 5.87
N GLN A 23 -2.76 24.37 6.25
CA GLN A 23 -2.40 24.57 7.65
C GLN A 23 -3.66 24.77 8.52
N GLY A 24 -3.77 24.03 9.62
CA GLY A 24 -4.95 24.04 10.50
C GLY A 24 -6.18 23.28 9.98
N ALA A 25 -6.09 22.60 8.84
CA ALA A 25 -7.17 21.79 8.30
C ALA A 25 -7.58 20.65 9.25
N ARG A 26 -8.89 20.41 9.36
CA ARG A 26 -9.48 19.33 10.18
C ARG A 26 -10.14 18.29 9.31
N ALA A 27 -10.19 17.05 9.80
CA ALA A 27 -10.80 15.92 9.08
C ALA A 27 -12.23 16.24 8.61
N ALA A 28 -13.08 16.78 9.48
CA ALA A 28 -14.48 17.10 9.17
C ALA A 28 -14.68 18.02 7.96
N GLU A 29 -13.67 18.85 7.62
CA GLU A 29 -13.75 19.78 6.50
C GLU A 29 -13.51 19.10 5.14
N TYR A 30 -12.71 18.01 5.14
CA TYR A 30 -12.20 17.40 3.91
C TYR A 30 -12.66 15.96 3.68
N GLU A 31 -13.30 15.34 4.67
CA GLU A 31 -13.71 13.94 4.59
C GLU A 31 -14.68 13.69 3.43
N LYS A 32 -15.63 14.60 3.19
CA LYS A 32 -16.54 14.53 2.04
C LYS A 32 -15.79 14.61 0.70
N ALA A 33 -14.77 15.45 0.63
CA ALA A 33 -13.96 15.58 -0.59
C ALA A 33 -13.11 14.33 -0.85
N ILE A 34 -12.59 13.69 0.21
CA ILE A 34 -11.89 12.41 0.11
C ILE A 34 -12.86 11.33 -0.32
N GLN A 35 -14.03 11.23 0.32
CA GLN A 35 -15.04 10.24 -0.06
C GLN A 35 -15.48 10.40 -1.51
N TRP A 36 -15.70 11.62 -1.97
CA TRP A 36 -16.04 11.88 -3.37
C TRP A 36 -14.98 11.37 -4.34
N LEU A 37 -13.69 11.54 -4.02
CA LEU A 37 -12.58 11.02 -4.84
C LEU A 37 -12.51 9.48 -4.81
N VAL A 38 -12.85 8.86 -3.68
CA VAL A 38 -12.96 7.40 -3.54
C VAL A 38 -14.13 6.87 -4.35
N ASP A 39 -15.31 7.48 -4.23
CA ASP A 39 -16.53 7.08 -4.96
C ASP A 39 -16.37 7.25 -6.48
N ALA A 40 -15.59 8.23 -6.90
CA ALA A 40 -15.19 8.43 -8.29
C ALA A 40 -14.14 7.42 -8.80
N GLY A 41 -13.62 6.56 -7.93
CA GLY A 41 -12.59 5.56 -8.27
C GLY A 41 -11.22 6.18 -8.61
N ILE A 42 -10.98 7.44 -8.26
CA ILE A 42 -9.74 8.16 -8.60
C ILE A 42 -8.64 7.90 -7.59
N ILE A 43 -9.03 7.68 -6.33
CA ILE A 43 -8.13 7.32 -5.24
C ILE A 43 -8.64 6.09 -4.47
N TYR A 44 -7.70 5.41 -3.82
CA TYR A 44 -7.98 4.34 -2.88
C TYR A 44 -7.65 4.79 -1.46
N LYS A 45 -8.58 4.57 -0.52
CA LYS A 45 -8.38 4.82 0.91
C LYS A 45 -8.05 3.49 1.58
N VAL A 46 -6.83 3.35 2.09
CA VAL A 46 -6.33 2.15 2.77
C VAL A 46 -6.24 2.43 4.25
N CYS A 47 -7.09 1.80 5.04
CA CYS A 47 -7.16 2.01 6.48
C CYS A 47 -6.12 1.19 7.24
N ARG A 48 -5.74 1.67 8.43
CA ARG A 48 -4.87 0.96 9.36
C ARG A 48 -5.63 -0.17 10.03
N ILE A 49 -4.95 -1.30 10.27
CA ILE A 49 -5.45 -2.35 11.17
C ILE A 49 -4.63 -2.41 12.46
N SER A 50 -5.29 -2.84 13.53
CA SER A 50 -4.64 -3.09 14.84
C SER A 50 -4.09 -4.51 14.98
N LYS A 51 -4.65 -5.49 14.24
CA LYS A 51 -4.25 -6.90 14.27
C LYS A 51 -4.45 -7.56 12.91
N PRO A 52 -3.54 -8.46 12.49
CA PRO A 52 -3.66 -9.20 11.22
C PRO A 52 -4.50 -10.48 11.38
N LYS A 53 -5.73 -10.36 11.88
CA LYS A 53 -6.65 -11.49 12.12
C LYS A 53 -7.91 -11.31 11.27
N GLU A 54 -8.32 -12.37 10.60
CA GLU A 54 -9.54 -12.39 9.79
C GLU A 54 -10.82 -12.35 10.65
N PRO A 55 -11.85 -11.63 10.20
CA PRO A 55 -11.86 -10.66 9.10
C PRO A 55 -11.14 -9.36 9.50
N LEU A 56 -10.23 -8.85 8.65
CA LEU A 56 -9.43 -7.66 8.96
C LEU A 56 -10.26 -6.41 9.23
N GLN A 57 -11.45 -6.32 8.64
CA GLN A 57 -12.38 -5.19 8.82
C GLN A 57 -12.74 -4.95 10.30
N PHE A 58 -12.82 -6.00 11.13
CA PHE A 58 -13.13 -5.84 12.56
C PHE A 58 -12.01 -5.17 13.36
N TYR A 59 -10.81 -5.11 12.80
CA TYR A 59 -9.63 -4.52 13.44
C TYR A 59 -9.21 -3.20 12.81
N THR A 60 -10.09 -2.60 12.02
CA THR A 60 -9.81 -1.39 11.23
C THR A 60 -9.94 -0.12 12.07
N ASP A 61 -8.92 0.72 12.00
CA ASP A 61 -8.94 2.10 12.46
C ASP A 61 -9.21 3.03 11.27
N THR A 62 -10.45 3.46 11.13
CA THR A 62 -10.91 4.30 10.01
C THR A 62 -10.40 5.74 10.07
N MET A 63 -9.89 6.17 11.23
CA MET A 63 -9.32 7.51 11.42
C MET A 63 -7.85 7.60 10.96
N CYS A 64 -7.21 6.44 10.79
CA CYS A 64 -5.84 6.33 10.32
C CYS A 64 -5.83 5.63 8.96
N TYR A 65 -5.49 6.35 7.91
CA TYR A 65 -5.48 5.80 6.55
C TYR A 65 -4.37 6.44 5.69
N LYS A 66 -3.98 5.70 4.67
CA LYS A 66 -3.18 6.15 3.53
C LYS A 66 -4.10 6.39 2.33
N VAL A 67 -3.67 7.23 1.40
CA VAL A 67 -4.38 7.47 0.14
C VAL A 67 -3.44 7.14 -1.01
N PHE A 68 -3.90 6.31 -1.93
CA PHE A 68 -3.18 5.94 -3.16
C PHE A 68 -3.95 6.42 -4.38
N MET A 69 -3.24 6.69 -5.47
CA MET A 69 -3.86 6.97 -6.76
C MET A 69 -4.29 5.68 -7.45
N MET A 70 -5.38 5.73 -8.21
CA MET A 70 -5.82 4.61 -9.03
C MET A 70 -4.75 4.16 -10.05
N ASP A 71 -3.95 5.10 -10.51
CA ASP A 71 -2.96 4.88 -11.58
C ASP A 71 -1.66 5.65 -11.31
N VAL A 72 -0.53 4.99 -11.58
CA VAL A 72 0.82 5.54 -11.37
C VAL A 72 1.13 6.66 -12.37
N GLY A 73 0.62 6.58 -13.59
CA GLY A 73 0.80 7.62 -14.62
C GLY A 73 0.08 8.91 -14.20
N LEU A 74 -1.11 8.79 -13.59
CA LEU A 74 -1.83 9.92 -13.03
C LEU A 74 -1.05 10.57 -11.88
N LEU A 75 -0.50 9.77 -10.97
CA LEU A 75 0.38 10.25 -9.89
C LEU A 75 1.60 10.99 -10.45
N ALA A 76 2.24 10.43 -11.48
CA ALA A 76 3.37 11.05 -12.16
C ALA A 76 3.01 12.40 -12.80
N GLY A 77 1.86 12.46 -13.48
CA GLY A 77 1.34 13.70 -14.08
C GLY A 77 1.10 14.80 -13.05
N MET A 78 0.55 14.44 -11.89
CA MET A 78 0.33 15.38 -10.78
C MET A 78 1.62 15.89 -10.15
N GLY A 79 2.66 15.08 -10.09
CA GLY A 79 3.97 15.47 -9.60
C GLY A 79 4.74 16.43 -10.53
N GLY A 80 4.15 16.82 -11.68
CA GLY A 80 4.82 17.65 -12.68
C GLY A 80 5.98 16.92 -13.36
N ALA A 81 6.06 15.62 -13.18
CA ALA A 81 7.08 14.79 -13.78
C ALA A 81 6.96 14.80 -15.30
N ARG A 82 7.95 15.30 -15.98
CA ARG A 82 8.05 15.13 -17.42
C ARG A 82 8.21 13.63 -17.68
N SER A 83 7.22 13.02 -18.28
CA SER A 83 7.15 11.56 -18.56
C SER A 83 8.47 11.01 -19.16
N LYS A 84 9.16 11.81 -19.95
CA LYS A 84 10.48 11.49 -20.49
C LYS A 84 11.58 11.30 -19.44
N ALA A 85 11.60 12.09 -18.36
CA ALA A 85 12.61 11.98 -17.30
C ALA A 85 12.42 10.70 -16.48
N MET A 86 11.18 10.27 -16.27
CA MET A 86 10.86 8.97 -15.62
C MET A 86 11.34 7.80 -16.47
N LEU A 87 11.08 7.81 -17.77
CA LEU A 87 11.50 6.75 -18.70
C LEU A 87 13.02 6.66 -18.86
N LEU A 88 13.73 7.76 -18.67
CA LEU A 88 15.20 7.83 -18.80
C LEU A 88 15.95 7.56 -17.49
N GLY A 89 15.26 7.22 -16.39
CA GLY A 89 15.90 6.88 -15.12
C GLY A 89 16.68 8.02 -14.47
N MET A 90 16.30 9.27 -14.75
CA MET A 90 16.99 10.44 -14.18
C MET A 90 16.82 10.51 -12.66
N GLU A 91 17.87 10.86 -11.94
CA GLU A 91 17.98 10.93 -10.47
C GLU A 91 16.91 11.81 -9.80
N VAL A 92 16.31 12.74 -10.52
CA VAL A 92 15.25 13.66 -10.03
C VAL A 92 14.05 12.94 -9.41
N PHE A 93 13.85 11.66 -9.72
CA PHE A 93 12.74 10.85 -9.19
C PHE A 93 13.17 9.79 -8.18
N SER A 94 14.46 9.72 -7.84
CA SER A 94 14.96 8.74 -6.87
C SER A 94 14.25 8.86 -5.50
N GLU A 95 14.00 10.08 -5.04
CA GLU A 95 13.30 10.37 -3.78
C GLU A 95 11.86 9.84 -3.75
N PHE A 96 11.19 9.80 -4.92
CA PHE A 96 9.78 9.39 -5.02
C PHE A 96 9.62 7.94 -5.49
N LYS A 97 10.72 7.25 -5.79
CA LYS A 97 10.70 5.89 -6.33
C LYS A 97 9.91 4.92 -5.44
N GLY A 98 10.07 5.03 -4.13
CA GLY A 98 9.31 4.25 -3.16
C GLY A 98 7.80 4.49 -3.27
N ALA A 99 7.38 5.77 -3.32
CA ALA A 99 5.97 6.14 -3.43
C ALA A 99 5.33 5.60 -4.72
N PHE A 100 6.02 5.72 -5.84
CA PHE A 100 5.55 5.19 -7.13
C PHE A 100 5.45 3.67 -7.12
N THR A 101 6.44 2.98 -6.53
CA THR A 101 6.46 1.52 -6.47
C THR A 101 5.34 0.99 -5.57
N GLU A 102 5.11 1.60 -4.41
CA GLU A 102 3.99 1.22 -3.55
C GLU A 102 2.63 1.48 -4.21
N ASN A 103 2.49 2.65 -4.86
CA ASN A 103 1.26 2.97 -5.58
C ASN A 103 1.02 1.97 -6.73
N TYR A 104 2.07 1.55 -7.44
CA TYR A 104 1.99 0.50 -8.45
C TYR A 104 1.51 -0.82 -7.86
N VAL A 105 2.16 -1.32 -6.81
CA VAL A 105 1.77 -2.58 -6.16
C VAL A 105 0.32 -2.51 -5.66
N MET A 106 -0.06 -1.39 -5.01
CA MET A 106 -1.42 -1.17 -4.55
C MET A 106 -2.44 -1.22 -5.70
N SER A 107 -2.16 -0.53 -6.81
CA SER A 107 -3.08 -0.51 -7.97
C SER A 107 -3.22 -1.90 -8.62
N GLN A 108 -2.13 -2.68 -8.69
CA GLN A 108 -2.17 -4.06 -9.21
C GLN A 108 -3.02 -4.97 -8.32
N ILE A 109 -2.89 -4.89 -6.99
CA ILE A 109 -3.71 -5.69 -6.07
C ILE A 109 -5.17 -5.24 -6.15
N LYS A 110 -5.42 -3.94 -6.17
CA LYS A 110 -6.78 -3.38 -6.21
C LYS A 110 -7.53 -3.73 -7.49
N SER A 111 -6.84 -3.87 -8.62
CA SER A 111 -7.45 -4.27 -9.89
C SER A 111 -8.03 -5.71 -9.87
N LEU A 112 -7.61 -6.52 -8.91
CA LEU A 112 -8.10 -7.90 -8.74
C LEU A 112 -9.31 -8.00 -7.82
N GLU A 113 -9.62 -6.97 -7.04
CA GLU A 113 -10.83 -6.97 -6.21
C GLU A 113 -12.07 -6.97 -7.08
N LYS A 114 -12.95 -7.94 -6.85
CA LYS A 114 -14.22 -8.04 -7.56
C LYS A 114 -15.22 -6.99 -7.07
N TYR A 115 -16.08 -6.58 -7.97
CA TYR A 115 -17.20 -5.66 -7.76
C TYR A 115 -18.38 -6.27 -6.96
N ASP A 116 -18.16 -7.32 -6.19
CA ASP A 116 -19.21 -8.10 -5.50
C ASP A 116 -19.52 -7.64 -4.06
N GLY A 117 -19.16 -6.38 -3.74
CA GLY A 117 -19.48 -5.76 -2.46
C GLY A 117 -18.51 -6.08 -1.31
N MET A 118 -17.41 -6.77 -1.57
CA MET A 118 -16.34 -7.00 -0.61
C MET A 118 -15.14 -6.04 -0.84
N ASP A 119 -15.42 -4.76 -0.95
CA ASP A 119 -14.52 -3.73 -1.47
C ASP A 119 -13.33 -3.34 -0.57
N ASN A 120 -13.02 -4.04 0.52
CA ASN A 120 -11.95 -3.63 1.42
C ASN A 120 -11.16 -4.82 1.96
N ASN A 121 -10.33 -5.41 1.10
CA ASN A 121 -9.43 -6.49 1.50
C ASN A 121 -7.98 -6.00 1.70
N ILE A 122 -7.73 -4.68 1.50
CA ILE A 122 -6.39 -4.11 1.57
C ILE A 122 -6.32 -3.07 2.68
N PHE A 123 -5.37 -3.30 3.59
CA PHE A 123 -5.11 -2.47 4.77
C PHE A 123 -3.61 -2.20 4.88
N TYR A 124 -3.20 -1.44 5.89
CA TYR A 124 -1.82 -1.34 6.30
C TYR A 124 -1.68 -1.48 7.82
N TYR A 125 -0.46 -1.69 8.29
CA TYR A 125 -0.18 -1.71 9.72
C TYR A 125 0.88 -0.68 10.07
N SER A 126 0.66 0.04 11.16
CA SER A 126 1.69 0.87 11.80
C SER A 126 1.44 0.95 13.30
N LYS A 127 2.53 1.05 14.07
CA LYS A 127 2.52 1.15 15.52
C LYS A 127 2.91 2.56 15.93
N ASP A 128 2.03 3.27 16.63
CA ASP A 128 2.27 4.68 17.00
C ASP A 128 3.50 4.86 17.92
N SER A 129 3.87 3.84 18.69
CA SER A 129 4.99 3.86 19.66
C SER A 129 6.32 3.36 19.10
N SER A 130 6.40 2.98 17.82
CA SER A 130 7.61 2.43 17.22
C SER A 130 7.65 2.68 15.70
N PRO A 131 8.82 2.56 15.05
CA PRO A 131 8.93 2.69 13.60
C PRO A 131 8.42 1.45 12.84
N LEU A 132 7.69 0.54 13.50
CA LEU A 132 7.16 -0.67 12.87
C LEU A 132 5.98 -0.29 11.97
N GLU A 133 6.20 -0.45 10.67
CA GLU A 133 5.20 -0.26 9.63
C GLU A 133 5.29 -1.41 8.61
N VAL A 134 4.13 -1.89 8.14
CA VAL A 134 3.99 -2.81 7.02
C VAL A 134 3.16 -2.10 5.95
N ASP A 135 3.69 -2.02 4.76
CA ASP A 135 3.16 -1.16 3.68
C ASP A 135 1.71 -1.49 3.35
N LEU A 136 1.41 -2.79 3.17
CA LEU A 136 0.06 -3.31 2.95
C LEU A 136 -0.15 -4.60 3.76
N VAL A 137 -1.39 -4.84 4.19
CA VAL A 137 -1.84 -6.11 4.76
C VAL A 137 -3.09 -6.52 3.99
N VAL A 138 -3.01 -7.60 3.26
CA VAL A 138 -4.03 -8.03 2.31
C VAL A 138 -4.75 -9.26 2.85
N GLN A 139 -6.08 -9.22 2.87
CA GLN A 139 -6.90 -10.39 3.17
C GLN A 139 -7.15 -11.17 1.87
N GLY A 140 -6.49 -12.30 1.71
CA GLY A 140 -6.77 -13.27 0.66
C GLY A 140 -7.98 -14.13 1.01
N ARG A 141 -8.22 -15.20 0.23
CA ARG A 141 -9.37 -16.09 0.44
C ARG A 141 -9.27 -16.85 1.78
N ASP A 142 -8.09 -17.31 2.14
CA ASP A 142 -7.83 -18.25 3.24
C ASP A 142 -6.61 -17.84 4.10
N ARG A 143 -6.06 -16.65 3.88
CA ARG A 143 -4.88 -16.16 4.62
C ARG A 143 -4.74 -14.65 4.56
N VAL A 144 -4.12 -14.11 5.60
CA VAL A 144 -3.66 -12.71 5.64
C VAL A 144 -2.22 -12.64 5.13
N ILE A 145 -1.95 -11.73 4.21
CA ILE A 145 -0.65 -11.55 3.56
C ILE A 145 -0.10 -10.16 3.92
N PRO A 146 0.85 -10.05 4.86
CA PRO A 146 1.57 -8.81 5.08
C PRO A 146 2.59 -8.58 3.96
N VAL A 147 2.55 -7.39 3.36
CA VAL A 147 3.32 -7.04 2.15
C VAL A 147 4.26 -5.89 2.44
N GLU A 148 5.52 -6.05 2.07
CA GLU A 148 6.53 -4.98 2.03
C GLU A 148 6.94 -4.70 0.59
N VAL A 149 6.99 -3.44 0.22
CA VAL A 149 7.35 -2.99 -1.14
C VAL A 149 8.74 -2.37 -1.13
N LYS A 150 9.62 -2.82 -2.00
CA LYS A 150 10.99 -2.31 -2.13
C LYS A 150 11.27 -1.87 -3.57
N ALA A 151 11.53 -0.59 -3.72
CA ALA A 151 11.87 0.03 -5.01
C ALA A 151 13.34 -0.14 -5.40
N GLU A 152 14.20 -0.56 -4.47
CA GLU A 152 15.64 -0.66 -4.64
C GLU A 152 16.15 -2.09 -4.49
N HIS A 153 17.42 -2.30 -4.89
CA HIS A 153 18.10 -3.59 -4.73
C HIS A 153 18.50 -3.91 -3.29
N ASN A 154 18.54 -2.91 -2.38
CA ASN A 154 18.78 -3.17 -0.95
C ASN A 154 17.51 -3.62 -0.26
N VAL A 155 17.45 -4.90 0.02
CA VAL A 155 16.22 -5.63 0.37
C VAL A 155 16.18 -6.08 1.82
N ARG A 156 16.60 -5.26 2.75
CA ARG A 156 16.37 -5.53 4.18
C ARG A 156 14.90 -5.33 4.50
N SER A 157 14.22 -6.40 4.93
CA SER A 157 12.80 -6.39 5.32
C SER A 157 12.66 -6.46 6.85
N LYS A 158 13.26 -5.48 7.55
CA LYS A 158 13.28 -5.47 9.02
C LYS A 158 11.87 -5.35 9.61
N SER A 159 11.07 -4.41 9.11
CA SER A 159 9.70 -4.21 9.59
C SER A 159 8.85 -5.45 9.35
N LEU A 160 8.88 -6.01 8.14
CA LEU A 160 8.13 -7.23 7.82
C LEU A 160 8.57 -8.40 8.72
N SER A 161 9.88 -8.59 8.93
CA SER A 161 10.42 -9.63 9.81
C SER A 161 9.95 -9.44 11.26
N THR A 162 10.01 -8.20 11.77
CA THR A 162 9.54 -7.89 13.14
C THR A 162 8.04 -8.15 13.26
N PHE A 163 7.25 -7.75 12.28
CA PHE A 163 5.81 -7.97 12.24
C PHE A 163 5.45 -9.46 12.28
N VAL A 164 6.04 -10.25 11.38
CA VAL A 164 5.71 -11.69 11.22
C VAL A 164 6.24 -12.53 12.36
N LYS A 165 7.46 -12.25 12.87
CA LYS A 165 8.15 -13.13 13.83
C LYS A 165 8.01 -12.72 15.29
N GLN A 166 7.88 -11.41 15.55
CA GLN A 166 7.91 -10.88 16.92
C GLN A 166 6.57 -10.31 17.36
N GLU A 167 5.99 -9.39 16.58
CA GLU A 167 4.75 -8.72 16.96
C GLU A 167 3.54 -9.67 16.85
N PHE A 168 3.49 -10.50 15.81
CA PHE A 168 2.40 -11.44 15.52
C PHE A 168 2.91 -12.85 15.20
N GLY A 169 3.96 -13.31 15.89
CA GLY A 169 4.57 -14.63 15.69
C GLY A 169 3.59 -15.80 15.84
N ASP A 170 2.65 -15.68 16.77
CA ASP A 170 1.63 -16.72 17.05
C ASP A 170 0.56 -16.86 15.95
N TYR A 171 0.52 -15.95 14.97
CA TYR A 171 -0.48 -15.96 13.91
C TYR A 171 -0.08 -16.84 12.71
N GLY A 172 1.15 -17.37 12.67
CA GLY A 172 1.64 -18.21 11.57
C GLY A 172 1.68 -17.51 10.21
N LEU A 173 1.85 -16.20 10.20
CA LEU A 173 1.85 -15.39 8.97
C LEU A 173 3.11 -15.66 8.16
N LYS A 174 2.95 -15.67 6.83
CA LYS A 174 4.07 -15.62 5.88
C LYS A 174 4.06 -14.26 5.16
N GLY A 175 5.17 -13.52 5.26
CA GLY A 175 5.32 -12.23 4.63
C GLY A 175 5.50 -12.33 3.11
N LEU A 176 5.17 -11.27 2.41
CA LEU A 176 5.46 -11.10 0.99
C LEU A 176 6.29 -9.84 0.78
N ARG A 177 7.38 -9.94 0.05
CA ARG A 177 8.13 -8.79 -0.42
C ARG A 177 7.99 -8.65 -1.92
N CYS A 178 7.49 -7.50 -2.38
CA CYS A 178 7.47 -7.12 -3.78
C CYS A 178 8.68 -6.24 -4.07
N SER A 179 9.58 -6.66 -4.95
CA SER A 179 10.85 -5.96 -5.21
C SER A 179 11.33 -6.08 -6.65
N MET A 180 12.46 -5.45 -6.95
CA MET A 180 13.15 -5.59 -8.24
C MET A 180 13.92 -6.90 -8.37
N LEU A 181 14.01 -7.73 -7.32
CA LEU A 181 14.71 -9.00 -7.32
C LEU A 181 13.83 -10.13 -7.88
N SER A 182 14.51 -11.20 -8.32
CA SER A 182 13.87 -12.43 -8.77
C SER A 182 13.09 -13.14 -7.67
N PHE A 183 12.28 -14.14 -8.06
CA PHE A 183 11.58 -15.01 -7.12
C PHE A 183 12.54 -15.67 -6.12
N ALA A 184 12.17 -15.61 -4.84
CA ALA A 184 12.86 -16.31 -3.78
C ALA A 184 11.86 -16.65 -2.68
N SER A 185 12.06 -17.78 -1.99
CA SER A 185 11.23 -18.21 -0.87
C SER A 185 12.08 -18.52 0.35
N GLN A 186 11.62 -18.09 1.51
CA GLN A 186 12.13 -18.40 2.82
C GLN A 186 10.95 -18.90 3.69
N ASP A 187 11.24 -19.53 4.81
CA ASP A 187 10.19 -20.07 5.70
C ASP A 187 9.16 -19.00 6.11
N TRP A 188 9.60 -17.78 6.33
CA TRP A 188 8.78 -16.68 6.85
C TRP A 188 8.36 -15.64 5.80
N MET A 189 8.93 -15.69 4.59
CA MET A 189 8.72 -14.65 3.57
C MET A 189 8.98 -15.19 2.17
N ASP A 190 8.11 -14.82 1.23
CA ASP A 190 8.34 -14.92 -0.20
C ASP A 190 8.80 -13.57 -0.77
N ASN A 191 9.68 -13.59 -1.76
CA ASN A 191 9.99 -12.44 -2.59
C ASN A 191 9.47 -12.67 -4.00
N ILE A 192 8.73 -11.70 -4.52
CA ILE A 192 8.27 -11.71 -5.91
C ILE A 192 8.77 -10.46 -6.65
N PRO A 193 9.09 -10.58 -7.93
CA PRO A 193 9.36 -9.42 -8.76
C PRO A 193 8.10 -8.58 -8.97
N LEU A 194 8.26 -7.27 -9.12
CA LEU A 194 7.14 -6.33 -9.25
C LEU A 194 6.15 -6.71 -10.37
N TYR A 195 6.64 -7.23 -11.49
CA TYR A 195 5.78 -7.64 -12.61
C TYR A 195 4.90 -8.86 -12.31
N ALA A 196 5.16 -9.59 -11.22
CA ALA A 196 4.42 -10.80 -10.85
C ALA A 196 3.34 -10.55 -9.78
N VAL A 197 3.15 -9.31 -9.34
CA VAL A 197 2.20 -8.95 -8.27
C VAL A 197 0.78 -9.43 -8.60
N GLU A 198 0.27 -9.08 -9.78
CA GLU A 198 -1.07 -9.48 -10.23
C GLU A 198 -1.23 -11.01 -10.24
N ALA A 199 -0.29 -11.72 -10.87
CA ALA A 199 -0.33 -13.18 -10.96
C ALA A 199 -0.29 -13.87 -9.58
N TYR A 200 0.54 -13.35 -8.66
CA TYR A 200 0.63 -13.89 -7.30
C TYR A 200 -0.68 -13.74 -6.54
N PHE A 201 -1.25 -12.53 -6.52
CA PHE A 201 -2.49 -12.27 -5.78
C PHE A 201 -3.72 -12.93 -6.43
N ASN A 202 -3.73 -13.08 -7.74
CA ASN A 202 -4.76 -13.86 -8.43
C ASN A 202 -4.72 -15.34 -7.97
N SER A 203 -3.53 -15.94 -7.89
CA SER A 203 -3.35 -17.30 -7.37
C SER A 203 -3.67 -17.43 -5.87
N ALA A 204 -3.52 -16.33 -5.11
CA ALA A 204 -3.90 -16.26 -3.69
C ALA A 204 -5.40 -16.03 -3.45
N GLY A 205 -6.22 -16.02 -4.51
CA GLY A 205 -7.67 -15.98 -4.43
C GLY A 205 -8.28 -14.58 -4.28
N LEU A 206 -7.55 -13.52 -4.63
CA LEU A 206 -8.12 -12.19 -4.78
C LEU A 206 -8.78 -11.97 -6.14
N GLY A 207 -8.32 -12.68 -7.16
CA GLY A 207 -8.90 -12.64 -8.50
C GLY A 207 -10.13 -13.54 -8.63
N THR A 208 -10.76 -13.48 -9.81
CA THR A 208 -11.89 -14.32 -10.20
C THR A 208 -11.47 -15.79 -10.18
N GLY A 209 -11.78 -16.50 -9.08
CA GLY A 209 -11.83 -17.96 -9.18
C GLY A 209 -12.98 -18.32 -10.13
N GLU A 210 -12.70 -19.03 -11.23
CA GLU A 210 -13.68 -19.87 -11.88
C GLU A 210 -14.11 -20.96 -10.91
#